data_00ec4d6810076cf103ce978f85bfdca2
#
_entry.id   00ec4d6810076cf103ce978f85bfdca2
#
_cell.length_a   1.000
_cell.length_b   1.000
_cell.length_c   1.000
_cell.angle_alpha   90.00
_cell.angle_beta   90.00
_cell.angle_gamma   90.00
#
_symmetry.space_group_name_H-M   'P 1'
#
loop_
_entity.id
_entity.type
_entity.pdbx_description
1 polymer ?
#
loop_
_entity_poly.entity_id
_entity_poly.type
_entity_poly.pdbx_seq_one_letter_code
_entity_poly.pdbx_strand_id
1 'polypeptide(L)'
;MNEVMLNDIDILISRKISKSKAEKARILPFKEDGGKVYMLCELHDESICKEMQFLYGCTICEIFISNDKLKYLIKKVFFSQDNNKIEDEIIWEAIDKKASDLHFEPYKDIVYVRVRIDGILSLLYIITKEEYSAILSRIKIKSSLDITEHRRPQDGKITMDI
;
A
#
# COMPACT_ATOMS: atom_id res chain seq x y z
N MET A 1 -20.89 4.85 11.46
CA MET A 1 -19.50 5.28 11.11
C MET A 1 -19.05 4.37 9.97
N ASN A 2 -18.78 4.91 8.78
CA ASN A 2 -18.32 4.07 7.67
C ASN A 2 -16.96 3.47 8.05
N GLU A 3 -16.81 2.19 7.80
CA GLU A 3 -15.59 1.47 8.10
C GLU A 3 -14.48 1.94 7.15
N VAL A 4 -13.35 2.44 7.69
CA VAL A 4 -12.20 2.86 6.86
C VAL A 4 -11.62 1.63 6.17
N MET A 5 -11.53 1.71 4.86
CA MET A 5 -11.03 0.66 3.97
C MET A 5 -9.67 1.07 3.40
N LEU A 6 -8.95 0.11 2.83
CA LEU A 6 -7.65 0.39 2.19
C LEU A 6 -7.77 1.43 1.05
N ASN A 7 -8.89 1.45 0.35
CA ASN A 7 -9.18 2.44 -0.71
C ASN A 7 -9.28 3.90 -0.21
N ASP A 8 -9.53 4.10 1.09
CA ASP A 8 -9.65 5.44 1.68
C ASP A 8 -8.29 6.02 2.08
N ILE A 9 -7.22 5.21 1.96
CA ILE A 9 -5.89 5.56 2.45
C ILE A 9 -5.08 6.24 1.34
N ASP A 10 -4.65 7.48 1.62
CA ASP A 10 -3.60 8.15 0.85
C ASP A 10 -2.24 7.74 1.42
N ILE A 11 -1.51 6.89 0.68
CA ILE A 11 -0.22 6.39 1.12
C ILE A 11 0.86 7.48 1.19
N LEU A 12 0.71 8.57 0.44
CA LEU A 12 1.66 9.69 0.49
C LEU A 12 1.52 10.45 1.82
N ILE A 13 0.30 10.55 2.33
CA ILE A 13 0.04 11.08 3.68
C ILE A 13 0.56 10.10 4.74
N SER A 14 0.22 8.81 4.61
CA SER A 14 0.61 7.79 5.60
C SER A 14 2.13 7.65 5.73
N ARG A 15 2.86 7.71 4.62
CA ARG A 15 4.31 7.48 4.56
C ARG A 15 5.17 8.71 4.88
N LYS A 16 4.55 9.84 5.29
CA LYS A 16 5.29 10.94 5.92
C LYS A 16 5.87 10.54 7.29
N ILE A 17 5.35 9.50 7.92
CA ILE A 17 5.97 8.85 9.09
C ILE A 17 6.63 7.53 8.68
N SER A 18 7.58 7.05 9.48
CA SER A 18 8.18 5.74 9.23
C SER A 18 7.26 4.60 9.68
N LYS A 19 7.44 3.40 9.10
CA LYS A 19 6.77 2.18 9.54
C LYS A 19 6.95 1.93 11.04
N SER A 20 8.20 2.03 11.52
CA SER A 20 8.52 1.86 12.94
C SER A 20 7.76 2.83 13.85
N LYS A 21 7.57 4.09 13.39
CA LYS A 21 6.77 5.07 14.14
C LYS A 21 5.30 4.67 14.15
N ALA A 22 4.74 4.29 12.99
CA ALA A 22 3.35 3.85 12.89
C ALA A 22 3.05 2.66 13.82
N GLU A 23 3.92 1.66 13.84
CA GLU A 23 3.78 0.47 14.68
C GLU A 23 3.93 0.78 16.17
N LYS A 24 4.97 1.53 16.57
CA LYS A 24 5.25 1.85 17.99
C LYS A 24 4.20 2.76 18.59
N ALA A 25 3.80 3.80 17.87
CA ALA A 25 2.80 4.75 18.32
C ALA A 25 1.36 4.25 18.09
N ARG A 26 1.18 3.15 17.34
CA ARG A 26 -0.13 2.60 16.96
C ARG A 26 -1.03 3.62 16.31
N ILE A 27 -0.50 4.26 15.27
CA ILE A 27 -1.17 5.30 14.50
C ILE A 27 -0.99 5.08 13.00
N LEU A 28 -1.93 5.59 12.20
CA LEU A 28 -1.81 5.63 10.75
C LEU A 28 -2.52 6.89 10.23
N PRO A 29 -1.80 7.99 9.97
CA PRO A 29 -2.35 9.10 9.22
C PRO A 29 -2.75 8.61 7.83
N PHE A 30 -3.97 8.90 7.34
CA PHE A 30 -4.44 8.23 6.13
C PHE A 30 -5.11 9.13 5.11
N LYS A 31 -5.52 10.33 5.49
CA LYS A 31 -6.22 11.26 4.60
C LYS A 31 -5.99 12.70 5.05
N GLU A 32 -5.86 13.61 4.08
CA GLU A 32 -5.94 15.05 4.31
C GLU A 32 -7.19 15.60 3.62
N ASP A 33 -7.98 16.39 4.36
CA ASP A 33 -9.19 17.02 3.85
C ASP A 33 -9.53 18.27 4.66
N GLY A 34 -9.81 19.38 3.95
CA GLY A 34 -10.18 20.64 4.60
C GLY A 34 -9.13 21.21 5.56
N GLY A 35 -7.83 21.02 5.31
CA GLY A 35 -6.74 21.46 6.18
C GLY A 35 -6.63 20.68 7.48
N LYS A 36 -7.14 19.45 7.50
CA LYS A 36 -7.04 18.52 8.61
C LYS A 36 -6.49 17.19 8.10
N VAL A 37 -5.65 16.56 8.92
CA VAL A 37 -5.23 15.17 8.67
C VAL A 37 -6.00 14.22 9.57
N TYR A 38 -6.61 13.21 8.97
CA TYR A 38 -7.30 12.13 9.66
C TYR A 38 -6.30 11.03 9.98
N MET A 39 -6.29 10.59 11.22
CA MET A 39 -5.35 9.61 11.75
C MET A 39 -6.11 8.47 12.43
N LEU A 40 -5.88 7.25 11.96
CA LEU A 40 -6.33 6.05 12.64
C LEU A 40 -5.45 5.82 13.87
N CYS A 41 -6.04 5.50 15.00
CA CYS A 41 -5.34 5.17 16.22
C CYS A 41 -6.11 4.14 17.06
N GLU A 42 -5.39 3.44 17.93
CA GLU A 42 -6.01 2.52 18.90
C GLU A 42 -6.50 3.28 20.14
N LEU A 43 -5.67 4.19 20.64
CA LEU A 43 -5.90 4.98 21.84
C LEU A 43 -5.50 6.43 21.60
N HIS A 44 -6.10 7.34 22.38
CA HIS A 44 -5.69 8.73 22.40
C HIS A 44 -4.34 8.90 23.12
N ASP A 45 -3.43 9.66 22.47
CA ASP A 45 -2.16 10.09 23.08
C ASP A 45 -1.89 11.53 22.68
N GLU A 46 -1.98 12.42 23.67
CA GLU A 46 -1.81 13.87 23.46
C GLU A 46 -0.41 14.23 22.92
N SER A 47 0.63 13.52 23.35
CA SER A 47 2.00 13.72 22.88
C SER A 47 2.15 13.38 21.41
N ILE A 48 1.58 12.26 21.00
CA ILE A 48 1.55 11.82 19.59
C ILE A 48 0.73 12.81 18.75
N CYS A 49 -0.42 13.25 19.24
CA CYS A 49 -1.24 14.23 18.50
C CYS A 49 -0.48 15.53 18.26
N LYS A 50 0.22 16.07 19.27
CA LYS A 50 1.06 17.29 19.13
C LYS A 50 2.20 17.09 18.15
N GLU A 51 2.88 15.94 18.21
CA GLU A 51 3.94 15.60 17.27
C GLU A 51 3.41 15.53 15.83
N MET A 52 2.27 14.90 15.61
CA MET A 52 1.64 14.80 14.29
C MET A 52 1.16 16.17 13.79
N GLN A 53 0.58 17.00 14.67
CA GLN A 53 0.22 18.40 14.32
C GLN A 53 1.43 19.19 13.83
N PHE A 54 2.57 19.04 14.50
CA PHE A 54 3.82 19.70 14.08
C PHE A 54 4.31 19.17 12.73
N LEU A 55 4.31 17.83 12.54
CA LEU A 55 4.78 17.20 11.32
C LEU A 55 3.94 17.56 10.08
N TYR A 56 2.63 17.58 10.24
CA TYR A 56 1.70 17.85 9.12
C TYR A 56 1.36 19.34 8.97
N GLY A 57 1.64 20.16 9.99
CA GLY A 57 1.33 21.60 9.98
C GLY A 57 -0.18 21.90 10.03
N CYS A 58 -1.01 20.96 10.51
CA CYS A 58 -2.46 21.09 10.52
C CYS A 58 -3.10 20.36 11.71
N THR A 59 -4.41 20.51 11.87
CA THR A 59 -5.17 19.81 12.91
C THR A 59 -5.23 18.31 12.63
N ILE A 60 -5.02 17.48 13.65
CA ILE A 60 -5.19 16.04 13.58
C ILE A 60 -6.59 15.66 14.06
N CYS A 61 -7.30 14.86 13.26
CA CYS A 61 -8.58 14.26 13.60
C CYS A 61 -8.40 12.78 13.83
N GLU A 62 -8.55 12.32 15.07
CA GLU A 62 -8.40 10.93 15.45
C GLU A 62 -9.65 10.11 15.10
N ILE A 63 -9.44 8.91 14.56
CA ILE A 63 -10.45 7.89 14.32
C ILE A 63 -9.99 6.61 15.00
N PHE A 64 -10.76 6.15 15.96
CA PHE A 64 -10.41 4.97 16.76
C PHE A 64 -10.83 3.69 16.05
N ILE A 65 -9.87 2.74 15.94
CA ILE A 65 -10.10 1.42 15.36
C ILE A 65 -9.43 0.34 16.21
N SER A 66 -9.78 -0.91 15.98
CA SER A 66 -9.15 -2.04 16.67
C SER A 66 -7.68 -2.19 16.28
N ASN A 67 -6.86 -2.68 17.23
CA ASN A 67 -5.43 -2.94 17.03
C ASN A 67 -5.19 -3.87 15.83
N ASP A 68 -5.96 -4.95 15.69
CA ASP A 68 -5.77 -5.91 14.61
C ASP A 68 -6.01 -5.27 13.23
N LYS A 69 -7.04 -4.44 13.11
CA LYS A 69 -7.31 -3.70 11.88
C LYS A 69 -6.21 -2.67 11.60
N LEU A 70 -5.77 -1.94 12.62
CA LEU A 70 -4.69 -0.96 12.49
C LEU A 70 -3.38 -1.63 12.02
N LYS A 71 -2.99 -2.75 12.64
CA LYS A 71 -1.83 -3.54 12.22
C LYS A 71 -1.93 -4.03 10.78
N TYR A 72 -3.12 -4.53 10.39
CA TYR A 72 -3.37 -4.95 9.03
C TYR A 72 -3.15 -3.81 8.03
N LEU A 73 -3.73 -2.62 8.29
CA LEU A 73 -3.59 -1.45 7.42
C LEU A 73 -2.15 -0.95 7.37
N ILE A 74 -1.45 -0.88 8.51
CA ILE A 74 -0.02 -0.51 8.56
C ILE A 74 0.80 -1.48 7.70
N LYS A 75 0.60 -2.79 7.85
CA LYS A 75 1.28 -3.80 7.02
C LYS A 75 1.03 -3.54 5.53
N LYS A 76 -0.20 -3.26 5.12
CA LYS A 76 -0.54 -3.00 3.71
C LYS A 76 0.06 -1.70 3.16
N VAL A 77 0.07 -0.64 3.97
CA VAL A 77 0.60 0.68 3.59
C VAL A 77 2.12 0.68 3.46
N PHE A 78 2.81 0.00 4.38
CA PHE A 78 4.28 -0.03 4.42
C PHE A 78 4.89 -1.33 3.85
N PHE A 79 4.09 -2.13 3.19
CA PHE A 79 4.45 -3.42 2.64
C PHE A 79 5.75 -3.40 1.82
N SER A 80 5.94 -2.39 0.98
CA SER A 80 7.06 -2.29 0.05
C SER A 80 8.40 -1.86 0.66
N GLN A 81 8.40 -1.40 1.91
CA GLN A 81 9.61 -0.83 2.52
C GLN A 81 10.61 -1.86 3.07
N ASP A 82 10.18 -3.10 3.28
CA ASP A 82 10.97 -4.12 3.98
C ASP A 82 11.52 -5.23 3.06
N ASN A 83 11.19 -5.24 1.77
CA ASN A 83 11.40 -6.46 0.98
C ASN A 83 12.01 -6.22 -0.41
N ASN A 84 13.21 -6.79 -0.63
CA ASN A 84 13.86 -6.81 -1.94
C ASN A 84 13.18 -7.77 -2.95
N LYS A 85 12.16 -8.53 -2.52
CA LYS A 85 11.40 -9.48 -3.34
C LYS A 85 9.90 -9.21 -3.32
N ILE A 86 9.56 -7.95 -3.34
CA ILE A 86 8.18 -7.46 -3.31
C ILE A 86 7.29 -8.08 -4.39
N GLU A 87 7.82 -8.25 -5.61
CA GLU A 87 7.08 -8.87 -6.71
C GLU A 87 6.69 -10.31 -6.39
N ASP A 88 7.58 -11.06 -5.73
CA ASP A 88 7.29 -12.45 -5.35
C ASP A 88 6.19 -12.50 -4.28
N GLU A 89 6.25 -11.63 -3.27
CA GLU A 89 5.24 -11.56 -2.22
C GLU A 89 3.85 -11.19 -2.77
N ILE A 90 3.79 -10.24 -3.72
CA ILE A 90 2.54 -9.89 -4.42
C ILE A 90 1.98 -11.09 -5.19
N ILE A 91 2.84 -11.78 -5.94
CA ILE A 91 2.44 -12.94 -6.75
C ILE A 91 1.99 -14.09 -5.83
N TRP A 92 2.76 -14.37 -4.77
CA TRP A 92 2.39 -15.43 -3.81
C TRP A 92 1.06 -15.13 -3.10
N GLU A 93 0.82 -13.87 -2.68
CA GLU A 93 -0.47 -13.52 -2.07
C GLU A 93 -1.63 -13.65 -3.07
N ALA A 94 -1.41 -13.34 -4.35
CA ALA A 94 -2.41 -13.55 -5.40
C ALA A 94 -2.70 -15.04 -5.61
N ILE A 95 -1.66 -15.89 -5.63
CA ILE A 95 -1.81 -17.36 -5.76
C ILE A 95 -2.55 -17.94 -4.54
N ASP A 96 -2.16 -17.57 -3.33
CA ASP A 96 -2.81 -18.01 -2.08
C ASP A 96 -4.30 -17.66 -2.06
N LYS A 97 -4.65 -16.49 -2.57
CA LYS A 97 -6.04 -16.05 -2.74
C LYS A 97 -6.76 -16.68 -3.92
N LYS A 98 -6.11 -17.57 -4.68
CA LYS A 98 -6.65 -18.20 -5.90
C LYS A 98 -7.14 -17.18 -6.93
N ALA A 99 -6.42 -16.07 -7.05
CA ALA A 99 -6.75 -15.04 -8.03
C ALA A 99 -6.51 -15.56 -9.46
N SER A 100 -7.43 -15.23 -10.38
CA SER A 100 -7.28 -15.51 -11.81
C SER A 100 -6.34 -14.51 -12.49
N ASP A 101 -6.30 -13.27 -11.99
CA ASP A 101 -5.54 -12.17 -12.57
C ASP A 101 -4.95 -11.29 -11.47
N LEU A 102 -3.77 -10.71 -11.75
CA LEU A 102 -3.12 -9.68 -10.98
C LEU A 102 -2.92 -8.46 -11.88
N HIS A 103 -3.46 -7.31 -11.48
CA HIS A 103 -3.42 -6.08 -12.23
C HIS A 103 -2.59 -5.02 -11.51
N PHE A 104 -1.74 -4.33 -12.26
CA PHE A 104 -1.08 -3.10 -11.83
C PHE A 104 -1.71 -1.94 -12.61
N GLU A 105 -2.42 -1.08 -11.93
CA GLU A 105 -3.15 0.05 -12.50
C GLU A 105 -2.50 1.37 -12.09
N PRO A 106 -1.61 1.95 -12.93
CA PRO A 106 -1.00 3.24 -12.65
C PRO A 106 -2.04 4.36 -12.63
N TYR A 107 -1.98 5.18 -11.58
CA TYR A 107 -2.73 6.41 -11.43
C TYR A 107 -1.77 7.60 -11.38
N LYS A 108 -2.26 8.79 -11.01
CA LYS A 108 -1.47 10.02 -11.05
C LYS A 108 -0.10 9.88 -10.35
N ASP A 109 -0.10 9.52 -9.07
CA ASP A 109 1.11 9.43 -8.23
C ASP A 109 1.31 8.06 -7.57
N ILE A 110 0.33 7.19 -7.73
CA ILE A 110 0.28 5.86 -7.12
C ILE A 110 -0.09 4.79 -8.15
N VAL A 111 0.07 3.53 -7.76
CA VAL A 111 -0.36 2.36 -8.54
C VAL A 111 -1.20 1.47 -7.65
N TYR A 112 -2.40 1.15 -8.10
CA TYR A 112 -3.23 0.15 -7.46
C TYR A 112 -2.81 -1.24 -7.93
N VAL A 113 -2.55 -2.13 -6.98
CA VAL A 113 -2.34 -3.55 -7.24
C VAL A 113 -3.63 -4.27 -6.89
N ARG A 114 -4.30 -4.83 -7.88
CA ARG A 114 -5.60 -5.49 -7.73
C ARG A 114 -5.54 -6.94 -8.16
N VAL A 115 -6.35 -7.75 -7.53
CA VAL A 115 -6.53 -9.17 -7.86
C VAL A 115 -7.98 -9.44 -8.24
N ARG A 116 -8.17 -10.35 -9.18
CA ARG A 116 -9.50 -10.87 -9.53
C ARG A 116 -9.71 -12.21 -8.87
N ILE A 117 -10.72 -12.31 -8.02
CA ILE A 117 -11.11 -13.53 -7.30
C ILE A 117 -12.59 -13.76 -7.58
N ASP A 118 -12.95 -14.92 -8.11
CA ASP A 118 -14.33 -15.28 -8.47
C ASP A 118 -15.02 -14.20 -9.32
N GLY A 119 -14.28 -13.60 -10.26
CA GLY A 119 -14.75 -12.53 -11.15
C GLY A 119 -14.78 -11.13 -10.52
N ILE A 120 -14.58 -10.99 -9.20
CA ILE A 120 -14.61 -9.71 -8.48
C ILE A 120 -13.19 -9.15 -8.39
N LEU A 121 -13.02 -7.89 -8.82
CA LEU A 121 -11.77 -7.17 -8.73
C LEU A 121 -11.64 -6.49 -7.36
N SER A 122 -10.63 -6.89 -6.59
CA SER A 122 -10.37 -6.40 -5.23
C SER A 122 -9.00 -5.74 -5.12
N LEU A 123 -8.89 -4.70 -4.30
CA LEU A 123 -7.61 -4.05 -4.02
C LEU A 123 -6.75 -4.93 -3.11
N LEU A 124 -5.51 -5.17 -3.53
CA LEU A 124 -4.52 -5.92 -2.75
C LEU A 124 -3.52 -4.99 -2.06
N TYR A 125 -2.92 -4.06 -2.82
CA TYR A 125 -1.94 -3.09 -2.34
C TYR A 125 -2.09 -1.74 -3.04
N ILE A 126 -1.52 -0.70 -2.43
CA ILE A 126 -1.25 0.59 -3.07
C ILE A 126 0.25 0.83 -2.95
N ILE A 127 0.89 1.14 -4.07
CA ILE A 127 2.34 1.37 -4.15
C ILE A 127 2.63 2.71 -4.85
N THR A 128 3.83 3.24 -4.68
CA THR A 128 4.28 4.42 -5.42
C THR A 128 4.68 4.07 -6.85
N LYS A 129 4.84 5.07 -7.71
CA LYS A 129 5.32 4.84 -9.09
C LYS A 129 6.77 4.35 -9.13
N GLU A 130 7.60 4.79 -8.19
CA GLU A 130 8.99 4.34 -8.07
C GLU A 130 9.04 2.85 -7.73
N GLU A 131 8.24 2.41 -6.74
CA GLU A 131 8.12 1.01 -6.37
C GLU A 131 7.61 0.16 -7.53
N TYR A 132 6.58 0.65 -8.25
CA TYR A 132 6.04 -0.02 -9.43
C TYR A 132 7.10 -0.18 -10.52
N SER A 133 7.88 0.87 -10.82
CA SER A 133 8.93 0.80 -11.83
C SER A 133 9.97 -0.28 -11.50
N ALA A 134 10.37 -0.38 -10.23
CA ALA A 134 11.29 -1.41 -9.78
C ALA A 134 10.69 -2.82 -9.85
N ILE A 135 9.42 -2.98 -9.42
CA ILE A 135 8.67 -4.24 -9.50
C ILE A 135 8.52 -4.69 -10.95
N LEU A 136 8.09 -3.77 -11.84
CA LEU A 136 7.87 -4.06 -13.26
C LEU A 136 9.16 -4.52 -13.94
N SER A 137 10.29 -3.86 -13.66
CA SER A 137 11.59 -4.25 -14.19
C SER A 137 11.97 -5.67 -13.76
N ARG A 138 11.77 -6.02 -12.49
CA ARG A 138 12.04 -7.39 -11.98
C ARG A 138 11.10 -8.43 -12.57
N ILE A 139 9.81 -8.11 -12.73
CA ILE A 139 8.84 -8.99 -13.41
C ILE A 139 9.28 -9.23 -14.86
N LYS A 140 9.67 -8.18 -15.59
CA LYS A 140 10.16 -8.31 -16.97
C LYS A 140 11.41 -9.20 -17.06
N ILE A 141 12.37 -9.03 -16.14
CA ILE A 141 13.56 -9.90 -16.08
C ILE A 141 13.16 -11.36 -15.87
N LYS A 142 12.30 -11.64 -14.87
CA LYS A 142 11.85 -13.00 -14.55
C LYS A 142 11.07 -13.67 -15.69
N SER A 143 10.38 -12.88 -16.50
CA SER A 143 9.61 -13.35 -17.66
C SER A 143 10.40 -13.30 -18.98
N SER A 144 11.69 -12.96 -18.95
CA SER A 144 12.54 -12.81 -20.14
C SER A 144 12.02 -11.80 -21.15
N LEU A 145 11.38 -10.73 -20.67
CA LEU A 145 10.88 -9.62 -21.48
C LEU A 145 11.91 -8.51 -21.62
N ASP A 146 11.77 -7.70 -22.67
CA ASP A 146 12.62 -6.53 -22.90
C ASP A 146 12.27 -5.42 -21.89
N ILE A 147 13.23 -5.08 -21.04
CA ILE A 147 13.10 -4.05 -20.00
C ILE A 147 12.99 -2.66 -20.61
N THR A 148 13.62 -2.44 -21.77
CA THR A 148 13.70 -1.12 -22.42
C THR A 148 12.47 -0.79 -23.26
N GLU A 149 11.70 -1.80 -23.66
CA GLU A 149 10.48 -1.60 -24.41
C GLU A 149 9.31 -1.20 -23.48
N HIS A 150 8.75 -0.01 -23.68
CA HIS A 150 7.67 0.55 -22.89
C HIS A 150 6.39 0.83 -23.69
N ARG A 151 6.42 0.68 -25.02
CA ARG A 151 5.33 1.09 -25.90
C ARG A 151 4.58 -0.07 -26.51
N ARG A 152 5.24 -1.23 -26.66
CA ARG A 152 4.65 -2.41 -27.28
C ARG A 152 4.22 -3.42 -26.25
N PRO A 153 3.06 -4.06 -26.41
CA PRO A 153 2.68 -5.20 -25.59
C PRO A 153 3.72 -6.30 -25.70
N GLN A 154 3.99 -6.95 -24.58
CA GLN A 154 4.87 -8.10 -24.49
C GLN A 154 4.16 -9.17 -23.66
N ASP A 155 4.40 -10.41 -23.99
CA ASP A 155 3.96 -11.57 -23.21
C ASP A 155 5.16 -12.45 -22.84
N GLY A 156 5.06 -13.12 -21.71
CA GLY A 156 6.11 -13.97 -21.19
C GLY A 156 5.60 -14.87 -20.08
N LYS A 157 6.48 -15.74 -19.59
CA LYS A 157 6.14 -16.72 -18.55
C LYS A 157 7.09 -16.59 -17.38
N ILE A 158 6.52 -16.63 -16.17
CA ILE A 158 7.27 -16.79 -14.92
C ILE A 158 6.98 -18.19 -14.39
N THR A 159 8.03 -18.93 -14.03
CA THR A 159 7.91 -20.19 -13.30
C THR A 159 8.33 -19.92 -11.86
N MET A 160 7.51 -20.34 -10.92
CA MET A 160 7.80 -20.26 -9.48
C MET A 160 7.71 -21.67 -8.92
N ASP A 161 8.70 -22.04 -8.10
CA ASP A 161 8.67 -23.31 -7.38
C ASP A 161 7.70 -23.18 -6.20
N ILE A 162 6.74 -24.08 -6.13
CA ILE A 162 5.67 -24.14 -5.11
C ILE A 162 6.06 -25.13 -4.02
#